data_26bebfe832d038826d6d986578099d71
#
_entry.id   26bebfe832d038826d6d986578099d71
#
_cell.length_a   1.000
_cell.length_b   1.000
_cell.length_c   1.000
_cell.angle_alpha   90.00
_cell.angle_beta   90.00
_cell.angle_gamma   90.00
#
_symmetry.space_group_name_H-M   'P 1'
#
loop_
_entity.id
_entity.type
_entity.pdbx_description
1 polymer ?
#
loop_
_entity_poly.entity_id
_entity_poly.type
_entity_poly.pdbx_seq_one_letter_code
_entity_poly.pdbx_strand_id
1 'polypeptide(L)'
;MRKLIITVAQTGGMHGKEANPNLPEQPKEIAESSYECYNEGAAIIHIHARDRAGKITSDPEIYQEIHELVKSKCNIILQDTTGGGPGLSLDERIRCLEARPEMASLNMGTLMRVRGSFAGVPFSNPPSEIERYAKEMLDRNIKPEMEVYSHAMYRDVNNLIQKGLVKKPYYVNFVLGMIHQGAVEATPEYLCSLREFLPPDTIFNVTAVGRAQLALTTMGILLGGMVRIGMEDNVFYRKGELGKSNAQLVARTVRIARELELEIASPDEAREILGIGK
;
A
#
# COMPACT_ATOMS: atom_id res chain seq x y z
N MET A 1 -11.44 22.32 -4.05
CA MET A 1 -10.84 21.87 -2.76
C MET A 1 -10.01 20.61 -3.03
N ARG A 2 -8.94 20.39 -2.27
CA ARG A 2 -8.14 19.16 -2.38
C ARG A 2 -8.94 18.00 -1.81
N LYS A 3 -8.99 16.86 -2.54
CA LYS A 3 -9.63 15.65 -2.08
C LYS A 3 -8.61 14.68 -1.50
N LEU A 4 -8.97 14.00 -0.42
CA LEU A 4 -8.14 12.98 0.23
C LEU A 4 -8.41 11.60 -0.40
N ILE A 5 -7.39 10.97 -0.94
CA ILE A 5 -7.44 9.56 -1.34
C ILE A 5 -7.08 8.71 -0.12
N ILE A 6 -7.93 7.74 0.19
CA ILE A 6 -7.71 6.76 1.25
C ILE A 6 -7.45 5.39 0.61
N THR A 7 -6.24 4.88 0.81
CA THR A 7 -5.88 3.50 0.48
C THR A 7 -6.09 2.63 1.71
N VAL A 8 -6.65 1.44 1.55
CA VAL A 8 -6.78 0.47 2.63
C VAL A 8 -6.00 -0.79 2.35
N ALA A 9 -5.06 -1.12 3.24
CA ALA A 9 -4.27 -2.35 3.22
C ALA A 9 -4.89 -3.35 4.21
N GLN A 10 -5.69 -4.28 3.67
CA GLN A 10 -6.58 -5.11 4.49
C GLN A 10 -5.86 -6.18 5.27
N THR A 11 -4.93 -6.85 4.63
CA THR A 11 -4.13 -7.96 5.16
C THR A 11 -2.76 -7.90 4.51
N GLY A 12 -1.76 -8.42 5.20
CA GLY A 12 -0.37 -8.37 4.73
C GLY A 12 0.29 -9.74 4.62
N GLY A 13 1.58 -9.70 4.29
CA GLY A 13 2.41 -10.89 4.15
C GLY A 13 3.05 -11.38 5.45
N MET A 14 2.86 -10.70 6.59
CA MET A 14 3.65 -10.98 7.82
C MET A 14 2.84 -11.61 8.96
N HIS A 15 1.55 -11.35 9.03
CA HIS A 15 0.64 -11.88 10.05
C HIS A 15 -0.75 -12.12 9.43
N GLY A 16 -1.56 -12.89 10.13
CA GLY A 16 -2.90 -13.29 9.71
C GLY A 16 -3.87 -13.28 10.89
N LYS A 17 -4.88 -14.16 10.84
CA LYS A 17 -5.94 -14.27 11.85
C LYS A 17 -5.43 -14.56 13.27
N GLU A 18 -4.20 -15.05 13.41
CA GLU A 18 -3.55 -15.21 14.72
C GLU A 18 -3.28 -13.88 15.41
N ALA A 19 -3.06 -12.80 14.64
CA ALA A 19 -2.83 -11.45 15.17
C ALA A 19 -4.16 -10.69 15.40
N ASN A 20 -5.12 -10.88 14.50
CA ASN A 20 -6.49 -10.37 14.65
C ASN A 20 -7.46 -11.28 13.88
N PRO A 21 -8.44 -11.92 14.54
CA PRO A 21 -9.36 -12.87 13.90
C PRO A 21 -10.23 -12.24 12.80
N ASN A 22 -10.32 -10.91 12.73
CA ASN A 22 -11.08 -10.17 11.74
C ASN A 22 -10.29 -9.86 10.45
N LEU A 23 -9.03 -10.33 10.33
CA LEU A 23 -8.25 -10.16 9.11
C LEU A 23 -8.84 -10.96 7.95
N PRO A 24 -9.12 -10.36 6.79
CA PRO A 24 -9.57 -11.08 5.62
C PRO A 24 -8.38 -11.78 4.96
N GLU A 25 -8.44 -13.10 4.76
CA GLU A 25 -7.36 -13.88 4.17
C GLU A 25 -7.75 -14.58 2.87
N GLN A 26 -9.04 -14.93 2.72
CA GLN A 26 -9.53 -15.62 1.55
C GLN A 26 -10.25 -14.68 0.57
N PRO A 27 -10.31 -15.01 -0.74
CA PRO A 27 -10.86 -14.11 -1.76
C PRO A 27 -12.23 -13.51 -1.42
N LYS A 28 -13.15 -14.31 -0.89
CA LYS A 28 -14.48 -13.83 -0.48
C LYS A 28 -14.43 -12.86 0.69
N GLU A 29 -13.56 -13.12 1.68
CA GLU A 29 -13.38 -12.24 2.85
C GLU A 29 -12.77 -10.90 2.42
N ILE A 30 -11.78 -10.95 1.52
CA ILE A 30 -11.14 -9.75 0.93
C ILE A 30 -12.17 -8.92 0.18
N ALA A 31 -13.02 -9.55 -0.64
CA ALA A 31 -14.04 -8.85 -1.40
C ALA A 31 -15.12 -8.21 -0.51
N GLU A 32 -15.54 -8.88 0.56
CA GLU A 32 -16.50 -8.31 1.51
C GLU A 32 -15.90 -7.12 2.26
N SER A 33 -14.70 -7.29 2.80
CA SER A 33 -13.96 -6.22 3.47
C SER A 33 -13.69 -5.03 2.54
N SER A 34 -13.41 -5.28 1.25
CA SER A 34 -13.24 -4.22 0.24
C SER A 34 -14.52 -3.41 0.06
N TYR A 35 -15.66 -4.09 -0.03
CA TYR A 35 -16.97 -3.45 -0.17
C TYR A 35 -17.34 -2.62 1.05
N GLU A 36 -17.10 -3.15 2.26
CA GLU A 36 -17.29 -2.39 3.50
C GLU A 36 -16.41 -1.13 3.53
N CYS A 37 -15.12 -1.25 3.15
CA CYS A 37 -14.20 -0.12 3.10
C CYS A 37 -14.61 0.93 2.05
N TYR A 38 -15.07 0.48 0.88
CA TYR A 38 -15.61 1.34 -0.18
C TYR A 38 -16.79 2.17 0.32
N ASN A 39 -17.74 1.55 1.02
CA ASN A 39 -18.90 2.25 1.59
C ASN A 39 -18.51 3.29 2.64
N GLU A 40 -17.41 3.11 3.34
CA GLU A 40 -16.87 4.09 4.30
C GLU A 40 -16.00 5.17 3.64
N GLY A 41 -15.69 5.06 2.33
CA GLY A 41 -14.99 6.09 1.58
C GLY A 41 -13.54 5.75 1.19
N ALA A 42 -13.13 4.49 1.22
CA ALA A 42 -11.86 4.08 0.64
C ALA A 42 -11.93 4.13 -0.90
N ALA A 43 -10.88 4.65 -1.54
CA ALA A 43 -10.77 4.73 -2.99
C ALA A 43 -9.88 3.63 -3.58
N ILE A 44 -8.93 3.11 -2.82
CA ILE A 44 -7.95 2.11 -3.26
C ILE A 44 -7.90 0.98 -2.23
N ILE A 45 -7.85 -0.26 -2.73
CA ILE A 45 -7.60 -1.46 -1.94
C ILE A 45 -6.24 -2.05 -2.28
N HIS A 46 -5.36 -2.18 -1.29
CA HIS A 46 -4.08 -2.88 -1.40
C HIS A 46 -4.26 -4.35 -1.05
N ILE A 47 -3.85 -5.24 -1.95
CA ILE A 47 -4.17 -6.66 -1.91
C ILE A 47 -2.92 -7.51 -1.75
N HIS A 48 -2.90 -8.34 -0.70
CA HIS A 48 -2.10 -9.54 -0.60
C HIS A 48 -2.99 -10.76 -0.75
N ALA A 49 -2.56 -11.74 -1.53
CA ALA A 49 -3.30 -12.99 -1.73
C ALA A 49 -2.72 -14.13 -0.90
N ARG A 50 -3.58 -15.05 -0.49
CA ARG A 50 -3.22 -16.31 0.13
C ARG A 50 -3.88 -17.47 -0.61
N ASP A 51 -3.17 -18.60 -0.69
CA ASP A 51 -3.75 -19.84 -1.21
C ASP A 51 -4.82 -20.41 -0.26
N ARG A 52 -5.44 -21.50 -0.66
CA ARG A 52 -6.50 -22.16 0.13
C ARG A 52 -6.00 -22.71 1.48
N ALA A 53 -4.68 -22.89 1.63
CA ALA A 53 -4.05 -23.29 2.90
C ALA A 53 -3.65 -22.10 3.77
N GLY A 54 -3.93 -20.87 3.34
CA GLY A 54 -3.57 -19.62 4.04
C GLY A 54 -2.13 -19.18 3.82
N LYS A 55 -1.37 -19.85 2.94
CA LYS A 55 0.00 -19.45 2.61
C LYS A 55 -0.01 -18.30 1.61
N ILE A 56 0.88 -17.33 1.83
CA ILE A 56 1.06 -16.19 0.93
C ILE A 56 1.44 -16.66 -0.47
N THR A 57 0.81 -16.05 -1.47
CA THR A 57 1.03 -16.38 -2.88
C THR A 57 0.97 -15.12 -3.75
N SER A 58 1.61 -15.17 -4.92
CA SER A 58 1.44 -14.22 -6.01
C SER A 58 0.83 -14.89 -7.24
N ASP A 59 0.06 -15.96 -7.02
CA ASP A 59 -0.63 -16.69 -8.09
C ASP A 59 -1.67 -15.77 -8.78
N PRO A 60 -1.52 -15.51 -10.08
CA PRO A 60 -2.42 -14.63 -10.81
C PRO A 60 -3.87 -15.11 -10.84
N GLU A 61 -4.13 -16.42 -10.78
CA GLU A 61 -5.51 -16.94 -10.77
C GLU A 61 -6.24 -16.55 -9.49
N ILE A 62 -5.55 -16.58 -8.34
CA ILE A 62 -6.13 -16.15 -7.06
C ILE A 62 -6.35 -14.64 -7.04
N TYR A 63 -5.42 -13.84 -7.59
CA TYR A 63 -5.62 -12.40 -7.74
C TYR A 63 -6.80 -12.10 -8.67
N GLN A 64 -6.96 -12.81 -9.79
CA GLN A 64 -8.11 -12.65 -10.68
C GLN A 64 -9.43 -12.97 -9.98
N GLU A 65 -9.49 -14.07 -9.19
CA GLU A 65 -10.66 -14.39 -8.37
C GLU A 65 -11.01 -13.26 -7.42
N ILE A 66 -10.01 -12.68 -6.72
CA ILE A 66 -10.22 -11.53 -5.83
C ILE A 66 -10.75 -10.33 -6.62
N HIS A 67 -10.13 -10.00 -7.75
CA HIS A 67 -10.53 -8.87 -8.60
C HIS A 67 -11.98 -9.00 -9.09
N GLU A 68 -12.36 -10.17 -9.58
CA GLU A 68 -13.73 -10.43 -10.05
C GLU A 68 -14.75 -10.28 -8.91
N LEU A 69 -14.46 -10.85 -7.74
CA LEU A 69 -15.32 -10.74 -6.57
C LEU A 69 -15.46 -9.29 -6.08
N VAL A 70 -14.36 -8.52 -6.03
CA VAL A 70 -14.40 -7.11 -5.63
C VAL A 70 -15.17 -6.29 -6.65
N LYS A 71 -14.85 -6.42 -7.95
CA LYS A 71 -15.52 -5.67 -9.03
C LYS A 71 -17.01 -5.97 -9.15
N SER A 72 -17.45 -7.16 -8.74
CA SER A 72 -18.88 -7.48 -8.68
C SER A 72 -19.65 -6.70 -7.61
N LYS A 73 -18.95 -6.13 -6.62
CA LYS A 73 -19.54 -5.41 -5.47
C LYS A 73 -19.35 -3.89 -5.55
N CYS A 74 -18.21 -3.41 -6.02
CA CYS A 74 -17.90 -1.98 -6.01
C CYS A 74 -16.85 -1.59 -7.05
N ASN A 75 -16.69 -0.26 -7.26
CA ASN A 75 -15.75 0.33 -8.23
C ASN A 75 -14.42 0.75 -7.58
N ILE A 76 -14.03 0.15 -6.46
CA ILE A 76 -12.76 0.48 -5.79
C ILE A 76 -11.56 0.16 -6.67
N ILE A 77 -10.50 0.97 -6.62
CA ILE A 77 -9.27 0.73 -7.37
C ILE A 77 -8.52 -0.46 -6.77
N LEU A 78 -8.11 -1.39 -7.61
CA LEU A 78 -7.34 -2.57 -7.22
C LEU A 78 -5.85 -2.30 -7.34
N GLN A 79 -5.12 -2.46 -6.23
CA GLN A 79 -3.67 -2.35 -6.16
C GLN A 79 -3.09 -3.65 -5.63
N ASP A 80 -2.40 -4.41 -6.48
CA ASP A 80 -1.77 -5.66 -6.08
C ASP A 80 -0.37 -5.41 -5.51
N THR A 81 0.02 -6.24 -4.54
CA THR A 81 1.37 -6.15 -3.97
C THR A 81 2.40 -6.88 -4.82
N THR A 82 3.50 -6.21 -5.18
CA THR A 82 4.71 -6.89 -5.65
C THR A 82 5.70 -7.18 -4.50
N GLY A 83 5.36 -6.77 -3.29
CA GLY A 83 6.11 -7.12 -2.07
C GLY A 83 6.00 -8.61 -1.75
N GLY A 84 4.84 -9.19 -2.06
CA GLY A 84 4.55 -10.60 -1.78
C GLY A 84 4.64 -10.88 -0.26
N GLY A 85 5.49 -11.81 0.10
CA GLY A 85 5.78 -12.16 1.49
C GLY A 85 7.06 -12.96 1.60
N PRO A 86 7.49 -13.29 2.84
CA PRO A 86 8.67 -14.10 3.04
C PRO A 86 8.60 -15.43 2.29
N GLY A 87 9.66 -15.77 1.59
CA GLY A 87 9.79 -17.04 0.87
C GLY A 87 9.44 -16.98 -0.62
N LEU A 88 8.84 -15.89 -1.11
CA LEU A 88 8.63 -15.71 -2.56
C LEU A 88 9.88 -15.13 -3.22
N SER A 89 10.28 -15.72 -4.33
CA SER A 89 11.35 -15.21 -5.21
C SER A 89 10.89 -13.93 -5.93
N LEU A 90 11.83 -13.19 -6.52
CA LEU A 90 11.52 -12.00 -7.31
C LEU A 90 10.63 -12.32 -8.51
N ASP A 91 10.85 -13.48 -9.16
CA ASP A 91 10.01 -13.91 -10.29
C ASP A 91 8.60 -14.32 -9.87
N GLU A 92 8.45 -14.92 -8.69
CA GLU A 92 7.11 -15.22 -8.16
C GLU A 92 6.36 -13.94 -7.79
N ARG A 93 7.03 -13.00 -7.11
CA ARG A 93 6.39 -11.76 -6.63
C ARG A 93 5.74 -10.94 -7.75
N ILE A 94 6.37 -10.84 -8.92
CA ILE A 94 5.87 -10.03 -10.04
C ILE A 94 4.65 -10.66 -10.74
N ARG A 95 4.38 -11.95 -10.55
CA ARG A 95 3.30 -12.65 -11.23
C ARG A 95 1.90 -12.10 -10.97
N CYS A 96 1.69 -11.42 -9.81
CA CYS A 96 0.42 -10.74 -9.54
C CYS A 96 0.04 -9.75 -10.65
N LEU A 97 1.01 -9.15 -11.36
CA LEU A 97 0.74 -8.22 -12.47
C LEU A 97 0.03 -8.88 -13.67
N GLU A 98 0.07 -10.22 -13.78
CA GLU A 98 -0.66 -10.97 -14.81
C GLU A 98 -2.19 -10.86 -14.62
N ALA A 99 -2.65 -10.63 -13.39
CA ALA A 99 -4.05 -10.35 -13.07
C ALA A 99 -4.53 -8.94 -13.52
N ARG A 100 -3.62 -8.10 -14.02
CA ARG A 100 -3.88 -6.74 -14.53
C ARG A 100 -4.62 -5.84 -13.56
N PRO A 101 -4.08 -5.59 -12.37
CA PRO A 101 -4.61 -4.57 -11.47
C PRO A 101 -4.48 -3.17 -12.10
N GLU A 102 -5.23 -2.20 -11.59
CA GLU A 102 -5.07 -0.79 -11.99
C GLU A 102 -3.78 -0.17 -11.44
N MET A 103 -3.36 -0.61 -10.26
CA MET A 103 -2.15 -0.19 -9.57
C MET A 103 -1.37 -1.39 -9.03
N ALA A 104 -0.09 -1.19 -8.76
CA ALA A 104 0.68 -2.15 -7.97
C ALA A 104 1.72 -1.44 -7.11
N SER A 105 2.04 -2.00 -5.93
CA SER A 105 3.13 -1.47 -5.14
C SER A 105 4.49 -1.80 -5.77
N LEU A 106 5.45 -0.90 -5.62
CA LEU A 106 6.81 -1.04 -6.14
C LEU A 106 7.80 -0.61 -5.06
N ASN A 107 8.45 -1.58 -4.42
CA ASN A 107 9.36 -1.32 -3.32
C ASN A 107 10.67 -0.70 -3.82
N MET A 108 11.02 0.48 -3.29
CA MET A 108 12.26 1.19 -3.63
C MET A 108 13.39 0.74 -2.71
N GLY A 109 14.30 -0.09 -3.21
CA GLY A 109 15.47 -0.54 -2.48
C GLY A 109 15.28 -1.76 -1.59
N THR A 110 16.40 -2.33 -1.18
CA THR A 110 16.48 -3.52 -0.34
C THR A 110 16.53 -3.13 1.13
N LEU A 111 15.73 -3.81 1.95
CA LEU A 111 15.75 -3.72 3.41
C LEU A 111 16.36 -4.97 4.03
N MET A 112 17.07 -4.82 5.15
CA MET A 112 17.59 -5.94 5.92
C MET A 112 16.68 -6.21 7.12
N ARG A 113 16.04 -7.37 7.15
CA ARG A 113 15.24 -7.77 8.31
C ARG A 113 16.13 -8.00 9.52
N VAL A 114 15.88 -7.24 10.59
CA VAL A 114 16.77 -7.22 11.77
C VAL A 114 16.22 -7.98 12.96
N ARG A 115 14.95 -8.40 12.92
CA ARG A 115 14.28 -9.13 14.02
C ARG A 115 13.28 -10.15 13.48
N GLY A 116 12.81 -11.03 14.38
CA GLY A 116 11.84 -12.09 14.10
C GLY A 116 12.43 -13.30 13.41
N SER A 117 11.60 -14.20 12.95
CA SER A 117 11.99 -15.48 12.31
C SER A 117 12.75 -15.29 10.98
N PHE A 118 12.72 -14.10 10.40
CA PHE A 118 13.45 -13.77 9.17
C PHE A 118 14.63 -12.81 9.39
N ALA A 119 15.12 -12.69 10.63
CA ALA A 119 16.30 -11.87 10.93
C ALA A 119 17.51 -12.30 10.07
N GLY A 120 18.21 -11.32 9.48
CA GLY A 120 19.33 -11.58 8.57
C GLY A 120 18.94 -11.92 7.14
N VAL A 121 17.65 -12.10 6.84
CA VAL A 121 17.17 -12.34 5.46
C VAL A 121 16.78 -10.99 4.82
N PRO A 122 17.35 -10.61 3.68
CA PRO A 122 16.99 -9.35 3.03
C PRO A 122 15.57 -9.41 2.47
N PHE A 123 14.86 -8.29 2.54
CA PHE A 123 13.73 -8.00 1.67
C PHE A 123 14.31 -7.37 0.40
N SER A 124 14.65 -8.23 -0.55
CA SER A 124 15.48 -7.87 -1.69
C SER A 124 14.69 -7.14 -2.76
N ASN A 125 15.15 -5.93 -3.11
CA ASN A 125 14.66 -5.14 -4.24
C ASN A 125 15.88 -4.41 -4.85
N PRO A 126 16.74 -5.15 -5.61
CA PRO A 126 17.90 -4.53 -6.25
C PRO A 126 17.46 -3.61 -7.40
N PRO A 127 18.24 -2.59 -7.76
CA PRO A 127 17.88 -1.61 -8.79
C PRO A 127 17.45 -2.22 -10.12
N SER A 128 18.09 -3.29 -10.57
CA SER A 128 17.72 -3.99 -11.81
C SER A 128 16.31 -4.59 -11.76
N GLU A 129 15.92 -5.12 -10.62
CA GLU A 129 14.58 -5.70 -10.45
C GLU A 129 13.51 -4.62 -10.28
N ILE A 130 13.84 -3.51 -9.61
CA ILE A 130 12.95 -2.34 -9.53
C ILE A 130 12.66 -1.81 -10.94
N GLU A 131 13.69 -1.70 -11.80
CA GLU A 131 13.53 -1.30 -13.19
C GLU A 131 12.71 -2.31 -14.00
N ARG A 132 12.97 -3.61 -13.83
CA ARG A 132 12.21 -4.68 -14.48
C ARG A 132 10.72 -4.61 -14.10
N TYR A 133 10.41 -4.48 -12.82
CA TYR A 133 9.04 -4.37 -12.34
C TYR A 133 8.35 -3.11 -12.85
N ALA A 134 9.05 -1.97 -12.81
CA ALA A 134 8.52 -0.71 -13.34
C ALA A 134 8.22 -0.81 -14.84
N LYS A 135 9.10 -1.47 -15.61
CA LYS A 135 8.89 -1.72 -17.05
C LYS A 135 7.67 -2.61 -17.29
N GLU A 136 7.53 -3.71 -16.56
CA GLU A 136 6.36 -4.59 -16.66
C GLU A 136 5.05 -3.85 -16.34
N MET A 137 5.07 -2.99 -15.31
CA MET A 137 3.92 -2.15 -14.96
C MET A 137 3.61 -1.15 -16.08
N LEU A 138 4.64 -0.50 -16.65
CA LEU A 138 4.49 0.46 -17.74
C LEU A 138 3.91 -0.21 -18.98
N ASP A 139 4.45 -1.37 -19.40
CA ASP A 139 4.02 -2.12 -20.57
C ASP A 139 2.56 -2.63 -20.44
N ARG A 140 2.08 -2.86 -19.21
CA ARG A 140 0.72 -3.30 -18.89
C ARG A 140 -0.23 -2.16 -18.56
N ASN A 141 0.25 -0.90 -18.58
CA ASN A 141 -0.48 0.29 -18.14
C ASN A 141 -0.97 0.21 -16.68
N ILE A 142 -0.16 -0.36 -15.80
CA ILE A 142 -0.39 -0.45 -14.36
C ILE A 142 0.32 0.72 -13.68
N LYS A 143 -0.38 1.47 -12.82
CA LYS A 143 0.18 2.60 -12.10
C LYS A 143 1.02 2.11 -10.91
N PRO A 144 2.34 2.39 -10.84
CA PRO A 144 3.14 2.03 -9.67
C PRO A 144 2.88 2.98 -8.49
N GLU A 145 2.79 2.41 -7.28
CA GLU A 145 2.99 3.11 -6.02
C GLU A 145 4.42 2.83 -5.54
N MET A 146 5.28 3.84 -5.58
CA MET A 146 6.69 3.72 -5.20
C MET A 146 6.83 3.81 -3.67
N GLU A 147 7.10 2.68 -3.01
CA GLU A 147 7.22 2.59 -1.56
C GLU A 147 8.64 2.94 -1.10
N VAL A 148 8.77 4.06 -0.39
CA VAL A 148 10.03 4.61 0.13
C VAL A 148 10.09 4.41 1.64
N TYR A 149 11.13 3.71 2.11
CA TYR A 149 11.35 3.37 3.51
C TYR A 149 12.49 4.17 4.15
N SER A 150 13.27 4.88 3.33
CA SER A 150 14.38 5.74 3.78
C SER A 150 14.80 6.70 2.67
N HIS A 151 15.55 7.74 3.03
CA HIS A 151 16.06 8.75 2.08
C HIS A 151 16.92 8.15 0.96
N ALA A 152 17.69 7.10 1.25
CA ALA A 152 18.55 6.45 0.24
C ALA A 152 17.75 5.92 -0.96
N MET A 153 16.46 5.61 -0.77
CA MET A 153 15.60 5.04 -1.81
C MET A 153 15.14 6.05 -2.86
N TYR A 154 15.29 7.35 -2.60
CA TYR A 154 15.05 8.38 -3.63
C TYR A 154 15.99 8.26 -4.83
N ARG A 155 17.16 7.63 -4.68
CA ARG A 155 18.02 7.28 -5.81
C ARG A 155 17.27 6.42 -6.82
N ASP A 156 16.55 5.42 -6.37
CA ASP A 156 15.82 4.49 -7.25
C ASP A 156 14.56 5.14 -7.82
N VAL A 157 13.85 5.97 -7.06
CA VAL A 157 12.74 6.81 -7.56
C VAL A 157 13.22 7.71 -8.71
N ASN A 158 14.30 8.47 -8.50
CA ASN A 158 14.85 9.37 -9.50
C ASN A 158 15.37 8.63 -10.73
N ASN A 159 15.96 7.44 -10.56
CA ASN A 159 16.41 6.60 -11.66
C ASN A 159 15.24 6.17 -12.56
N LEU A 160 14.12 5.72 -11.97
CA LEU A 160 12.91 5.37 -12.74
C LEU A 160 12.35 6.57 -13.52
N ILE A 161 12.34 7.74 -12.90
CA ILE A 161 11.89 8.99 -13.54
C ILE A 161 12.78 9.36 -14.72
N GLN A 162 14.10 9.34 -14.52
CA GLN A 162 15.08 9.67 -15.56
C GLN A 162 15.03 8.72 -16.75
N LYS A 163 14.74 7.44 -16.50
CA LYS A 163 14.57 6.42 -17.54
C LYS A 163 13.17 6.40 -18.20
N GLY A 164 12.24 7.24 -17.74
CA GLY A 164 10.88 7.28 -18.26
C GLY A 164 10.07 6.01 -17.96
N LEU A 165 10.43 5.26 -16.92
CA LEU A 165 9.76 4.01 -16.54
C LEU A 165 8.52 4.23 -15.67
N VAL A 166 8.29 5.47 -15.23
CA VAL A 166 7.11 5.88 -14.46
C VAL A 166 6.49 7.14 -15.06
N LYS A 167 5.15 7.22 -15.08
CA LYS A 167 4.40 8.35 -15.64
C LYS A 167 3.92 9.30 -14.52
N LYS A 168 3.86 10.60 -14.85
CA LYS A 168 3.25 11.64 -13.99
C LYS A 168 1.73 11.44 -13.84
N PRO A 169 1.14 11.92 -12.72
CA PRO A 169 1.85 12.33 -11.51
C PRO A 169 2.57 11.14 -10.88
N TYR A 170 3.76 11.34 -10.32
CA TYR A 170 4.46 10.27 -9.60
C TYR A 170 3.73 10.00 -8.29
N TYR A 171 3.56 8.74 -7.91
CA TYR A 171 2.91 8.36 -6.66
C TYR A 171 3.90 7.68 -5.74
N VAL A 172 4.25 8.35 -4.65
CA VAL A 172 5.25 7.90 -3.67
C VAL A 172 4.58 7.64 -2.34
N ASN A 173 4.79 6.46 -1.76
CA ASN A 173 4.29 6.11 -0.45
C ASN A 173 5.44 6.06 0.57
N PHE A 174 5.38 6.87 1.62
CA PHE A 174 6.29 6.80 2.75
C PHE A 174 5.85 5.71 3.70
N VAL A 175 6.63 4.65 3.81
CA VAL A 175 6.34 3.52 4.72
C VAL A 175 7.22 3.63 5.95
N LEU A 176 6.65 4.11 7.04
CA LEU A 176 7.34 4.44 8.28
C LEU A 176 7.08 3.39 9.37
N GLY A 177 8.09 3.11 10.20
CA GLY A 177 7.93 2.27 11.38
C GLY A 177 8.10 0.76 11.15
N MET A 178 8.52 0.33 9.98
CA MET A 178 8.93 -1.06 9.73
C MET A 178 10.33 -1.34 10.29
N ILE A 179 10.59 -0.97 11.53
CA ILE A 179 11.91 -1.06 12.19
C ILE A 179 12.46 -2.48 12.22
N HIS A 180 11.60 -3.49 12.30
CA HIS A 180 12.00 -4.91 12.23
C HIS A 180 12.53 -5.31 10.84
N GLN A 181 12.25 -4.51 9.83
CA GLN A 181 12.72 -4.71 8.46
C GLN A 181 13.79 -3.68 8.05
N GLY A 182 14.35 -2.93 9.01
CA GLY A 182 15.42 -1.98 8.75
C GLY A 182 14.98 -0.66 8.09
N ALA A 183 13.68 -0.35 8.13
CA ALA A 183 13.16 0.94 7.71
C ALA A 183 13.36 2.02 8.80
N VAL A 184 13.15 3.29 8.46
CA VAL A 184 13.20 4.39 9.42
C VAL A 184 12.05 4.31 10.42
N GLU A 185 12.22 4.95 11.57
CA GLU A 185 11.20 5.03 12.60
C GLU A 185 10.00 5.87 12.13
N ALA A 186 8.84 5.59 12.72
CA ALA A 186 7.62 6.35 12.48
C ALA A 186 7.59 7.58 13.39
N THR A 187 8.29 8.66 12.98
CA THR A 187 8.30 9.94 13.69
C THR A 187 7.91 11.11 12.78
N PRO A 188 7.39 12.21 13.35
CA PRO A 188 7.12 13.43 12.61
C PRO A 188 8.32 13.97 11.84
N GLU A 189 9.52 13.89 12.42
CA GLU A 189 10.77 14.38 11.84
C GLU A 189 11.11 13.61 10.56
N TYR A 190 11.01 12.27 10.59
CA TYR A 190 11.24 11.46 9.41
C TYR A 190 10.22 11.72 8.30
N LEU A 191 8.93 11.87 8.66
CA LEU A 191 7.89 12.20 7.68
C LEU A 191 8.15 13.55 7.01
N CYS A 192 8.45 14.59 7.78
CA CYS A 192 8.77 15.92 7.24
C CYS A 192 10.02 15.87 6.36
N SER A 193 11.08 15.23 6.83
CA SER A 193 12.34 15.14 6.10
C SER A 193 12.19 14.36 4.78
N LEU A 194 11.49 13.23 4.76
CA LEU A 194 11.22 12.50 3.52
C LEU A 194 10.46 13.35 2.50
N ARG A 195 9.47 14.14 2.97
CA ARG A 195 8.69 15.00 2.08
C ARG A 195 9.55 16.04 1.34
N GLU A 196 10.63 16.52 1.94
CA GLU A 196 11.53 17.53 1.34
C GLU A 196 12.28 17.01 0.11
N PHE A 197 12.43 15.70 -0.03
CA PHE A 197 13.14 15.07 -1.14
C PHE A 197 12.24 14.63 -2.29
N LEU A 198 10.93 14.91 -2.21
CA LEU A 198 10.00 14.52 -3.27
C LEU A 198 10.34 15.19 -4.60
N PRO A 199 10.41 14.42 -5.70
CA PRO A 199 10.51 14.99 -7.03
C PRO A 199 9.33 15.91 -7.36
N PRO A 200 9.48 16.88 -8.26
CA PRO A 200 8.35 17.63 -8.80
C PRO A 200 7.25 16.72 -9.37
N ASP A 201 6.01 17.19 -9.38
CA ASP A 201 4.85 16.44 -9.89
C ASP A 201 4.55 15.13 -9.14
N THR A 202 4.95 15.06 -7.86
CA THR A 202 4.68 13.92 -6.99
C THR A 202 3.48 14.16 -6.09
N ILE A 203 2.59 13.18 -6.06
CA ILE A 203 1.56 13.00 -5.02
C ILE A 203 2.14 12.00 -4.03
N PHE A 204 2.14 12.34 -2.75
CA PHE A 204 2.65 11.42 -1.74
C PHE A 204 1.54 10.83 -0.88
N ASN A 205 1.79 9.61 -0.44
CA ASN A 205 0.97 8.83 0.48
C ASN A 205 1.76 8.57 1.77
N VAL A 206 1.07 8.38 2.88
CA VAL A 206 1.70 8.07 4.16
C VAL A 206 1.13 6.78 4.73
N THR A 207 2.03 5.84 4.96
CA THR A 207 1.81 4.58 5.68
C THR A 207 2.65 4.61 6.95
N ALA A 208 2.06 4.24 8.08
CA ALA A 208 2.81 4.06 9.32
C ALA A 208 2.40 2.76 10.02
N VAL A 209 3.39 1.97 10.41
CA VAL A 209 3.19 0.65 10.97
C VAL A 209 2.99 0.71 12.49
N GLY A 210 2.06 -0.10 12.99
CA GLY A 210 1.77 -0.26 14.41
C GLY A 210 1.12 0.98 15.03
N ARG A 211 1.49 1.28 16.26
CA ARG A 211 0.87 2.35 17.08
C ARG A 211 0.95 3.75 16.47
N ALA A 212 1.86 3.97 15.55
CA ALA A 212 2.06 5.27 14.90
C ALA A 212 1.06 5.53 13.76
N GLN A 213 0.32 4.52 13.29
CA GLN A 213 -0.56 4.63 12.12
C GLN A 213 -1.48 5.86 12.21
N LEU A 214 -2.28 5.97 13.27
CA LEU A 214 -3.23 7.07 13.39
C LEU A 214 -2.57 8.44 13.39
N ALA A 215 -1.52 8.61 14.19
CA ALA A 215 -0.85 9.91 14.35
C ALA A 215 -0.17 10.36 13.06
N LEU A 216 0.61 9.49 12.42
CA LEU A 216 1.38 9.87 11.24
C LEU A 216 0.53 9.98 9.97
N THR A 217 -0.51 9.16 9.82
CA THR A 217 -1.45 9.34 8.70
C THR A 217 -2.23 10.65 8.85
N THR A 218 -2.65 11.01 10.07
CA THR A 218 -3.25 12.33 10.33
C THR A 218 -2.29 13.47 10.00
N MET A 219 -1.03 13.36 10.39
CA MET A 219 0.00 14.34 10.02
C MET A 219 0.22 14.38 8.50
N GLY A 220 0.21 13.23 7.82
CA GLY A 220 0.26 13.14 6.36
C GLY A 220 -0.84 13.96 5.68
N ILE A 221 -2.08 13.87 6.21
CA ILE A 221 -3.21 14.69 5.74
C ILE A 221 -2.91 16.19 5.89
N LEU A 222 -2.45 16.62 7.07
CA LEU A 222 -2.10 18.01 7.34
C LEU A 222 -0.99 18.53 6.42
N LEU A 223 -0.02 17.69 6.09
CA LEU A 223 1.10 18.02 5.19
C LEU A 223 0.74 18.01 3.70
N GLY A 224 -0.49 17.65 3.36
CA GLY A 224 -0.92 17.66 1.98
C GLY A 224 -0.88 16.31 1.27
N GLY A 225 -0.58 15.22 1.97
CA GLY A 225 -0.51 13.87 1.44
C GLY A 225 -1.85 13.13 1.41
N MET A 226 -1.82 11.98 0.76
CA MET A 226 -2.82 10.92 0.84
C MET A 226 -2.45 9.96 1.98
N VAL A 227 -3.31 8.98 2.29
CA VAL A 227 -3.05 8.08 3.41
C VAL A 227 -3.34 6.62 3.06
N ARG A 228 -2.52 5.73 3.61
CA ARG A 228 -2.78 4.30 3.66
C ARG A 228 -3.00 3.90 5.12
N ILE A 229 -4.10 3.19 5.34
CA ILE A 229 -4.48 2.62 6.62
C ILE A 229 -4.86 1.15 6.43
N GLY A 230 -5.08 0.44 7.50
CA GLY A 230 -5.58 -0.94 7.45
C GLY A 230 -4.89 -1.86 8.44
N MET A 231 -5.43 -3.06 8.57
CA MET A 231 -4.95 -4.06 9.53
C MET A 231 -3.67 -4.77 9.08
N GLU A 232 -3.26 -4.61 7.82
CA GLU A 232 -1.92 -5.01 7.39
C GLU A 232 -0.85 -4.25 8.19
N ASP A 233 -1.04 -2.95 8.37
CA ASP A 233 -0.06 -2.08 9.00
C ASP A 233 -0.27 -1.95 10.52
N ASN A 234 -1.52 -2.11 11.00
CA ASN A 234 -1.84 -2.05 12.43
C ASN A 234 -3.15 -2.78 12.75
N VAL A 235 -3.06 -3.90 13.46
CA VAL A 235 -4.22 -4.71 13.85
C VAL A 235 -5.06 -4.11 14.98
N PHE A 236 -4.61 -3.01 15.59
CA PHE A 236 -5.30 -2.37 16.71
C PHE A 236 -6.06 -1.11 16.29
N TYR A 237 -7.27 -0.95 16.80
CA TYR A 237 -8.00 0.32 16.73
C TYR A 237 -7.41 1.36 17.65
N ARG A 238 -7.08 0.96 18.90
CA ARG A 238 -6.34 1.73 19.91
C ARG A 238 -5.60 0.77 20.85
N LYS A 239 -4.78 1.30 21.73
CA LYS A 239 -4.01 0.50 22.68
C LYS A 239 -4.89 -0.49 23.44
N GLY A 240 -4.60 -1.80 23.27
CA GLY A 240 -5.32 -2.89 23.94
C GLY A 240 -6.67 -3.27 23.33
N GLU A 241 -7.10 -2.61 22.24
CA GLU A 241 -8.35 -2.93 21.52
C GLU A 241 -8.06 -3.26 20.07
N LEU A 242 -8.32 -4.49 19.66
CA LEU A 242 -8.19 -4.92 18.27
C LEU A 242 -9.19 -4.19 17.37
N GLY A 243 -8.79 -3.93 16.13
CA GLY A 243 -9.71 -3.48 15.08
C GLY A 243 -10.80 -4.50 14.80
N LYS A 244 -12.05 -4.07 14.70
CA LYS A 244 -13.19 -4.93 14.38
C LYS A 244 -13.29 -5.22 12.88
N SER A 245 -12.82 -4.26 12.05
CA SER A 245 -12.76 -4.39 10.59
C SER A 245 -11.83 -3.32 10.02
N ASN A 246 -11.40 -3.49 8.77
CA ASN A 246 -10.71 -2.44 8.03
C ASN A 246 -11.61 -1.22 7.82
N ALA A 247 -12.90 -1.42 7.57
CA ALA A 247 -13.89 -0.35 7.43
C ALA A 247 -13.97 0.56 8.68
N GLN A 248 -13.80 0.00 9.89
CA GLN A 248 -13.72 0.81 11.12
C GLN A 248 -12.55 1.81 11.09
N LEU A 249 -11.41 1.42 10.53
CA LEU A 249 -10.25 2.29 10.39
C LEU A 249 -10.47 3.36 9.30
N VAL A 250 -11.11 2.99 8.19
CA VAL A 250 -11.53 3.94 7.13
C VAL A 250 -12.48 4.98 7.69
N ALA A 251 -13.55 4.56 8.37
CA ALA A 251 -14.53 5.46 8.97
C ALA A 251 -13.89 6.47 9.95
N ARG A 252 -12.88 6.04 10.72
CA ARG A 252 -12.11 6.95 11.60
C ARG A 252 -11.34 7.99 10.79
N THR A 253 -10.67 7.58 9.73
CA THR A 253 -9.89 8.48 8.87
C THR A 253 -10.78 9.48 8.15
N VAL A 254 -11.94 9.03 7.66
CA VAL A 254 -12.96 9.91 7.03
C VAL A 254 -13.47 10.97 8.02
N ARG A 255 -13.75 10.59 9.28
CA ARG A 255 -14.14 11.58 10.31
C ARG A 255 -13.06 12.63 10.54
N ILE A 256 -11.78 12.22 10.66
CA ILE A 256 -10.66 13.14 10.82
C ILE A 256 -10.56 14.09 9.61
N ALA A 257 -10.65 13.56 8.40
CA ALA A 257 -10.59 14.39 7.19
C ALA A 257 -11.72 15.42 7.15
N ARG A 258 -12.94 15.03 7.53
CA ARG A 258 -14.10 15.93 7.58
C ARG A 258 -13.95 17.03 8.64
N GLU A 259 -13.40 16.71 9.81
CA GLU A 259 -13.06 17.73 10.84
C GLU A 259 -11.98 18.72 10.35
N LEU A 260 -11.17 18.32 9.36
CA LEU A 260 -10.18 19.17 8.69
C LEU A 260 -10.75 19.84 7.41
N GLU A 261 -12.07 19.82 7.21
CA GLU A 261 -12.79 20.37 6.05
C GLU A 261 -12.32 19.83 4.69
N LEU A 262 -11.87 18.56 4.66
CA LEU A 262 -11.44 17.89 3.44
C LEU A 262 -12.55 17.01 2.88
N GLU A 263 -12.68 17.01 1.55
CA GLU A 263 -13.50 16.06 0.83
C GLU A 263 -12.73 14.74 0.65
N ILE A 264 -13.47 13.63 0.61
CA ILE A 264 -12.92 12.31 0.32
C ILE A 264 -13.07 12.05 -1.19
N ALA A 265 -11.99 11.62 -1.82
CA ALA A 265 -12.02 11.26 -3.23
C ALA A 265 -12.79 9.95 -3.44
N SER A 266 -13.73 9.94 -4.36
CA SER A 266 -14.28 8.69 -4.89
C SER A 266 -13.21 7.92 -5.68
N PRO A 267 -13.41 6.63 -5.98
CA PRO A 267 -12.46 5.89 -6.83
C PRO A 267 -12.25 6.52 -8.20
N ASP A 268 -13.29 7.07 -8.82
CA ASP A 268 -13.16 7.72 -10.14
C ASP A 268 -12.35 9.01 -10.06
N GLU A 269 -12.56 9.82 -9.03
CA GLU A 269 -11.75 11.01 -8.77
C GLU A 269 -10.30 10.64 -8.42
N ALA A 270 -10.08 9.54 -7.70
CA ALA A 270 -8.74 9.05 -7.41
C ALA A 270 -8.02 8.60 -8.70
N ARG A 271 -8.72 7.94 -9.65
CA ARG A 271 -8.18 7.61 -10.97
C ARG A 271 -7.73 8.86 -11.73
N GLU A 272 -8.56 9.90 -11.73
CA GLU A 272 -8.23 11.18 -12.39
C GLU A 272 -7.02 11.85 -11.73
N ILE A 273 -7.01 11.96 -10.39
CA ILE A 273 -5.93 12.59 -9.61
C ILE A 273 -4.61 11.86 -9.83
N LEU A 274 -4.61 10.53 -9.83
CA LEU A 274 -3.42 9.70 -9.98
C LEU A 274 -3.02 9.42 -11.44
N GLY A 275 -3.87 9.81 -12.41
CA GLY A 275 -3.63 9.54 -13.83
C GLY A 275 -3.66 8.06 -14.19
N ILE A 276 -4.52 7.29 -13.53
CA ILE A 276 -4.72 5.86 -13.82
C ILE A 276 -5.49 5.71 -15.13
N GLY A 277 -5.04 4.81 -16.00
CA GLY A 277 -5.70 4.54 -17.29
C GLY A 277 -5.41 5.56 -18.41
N LYS A 278 -4.44 6.48 -18.19
CA LYS A 278 -4.03 7.50 -19.20
C LYS A 278 -2.74 7.13 -19.94
#